data_4ec95c8ef6ed671fe3fc71e992b18014
#
_entry.id   4ec95c8ef6ed671fe3fc71e992b18014
#
_cell.length_a   1.000
_cell.length_b   1.000
_cell.length_c   1.000
_cell.angle_alpha   90.00
_cell.angle_beta   90.00
_cell.angle_gamma   90.00
#
_symmetry.space_group_name_H-M   'P 1'
#
loop_
_entity.id
_entity.type
_entity.pdbx_description
1 polymer ?
#
loop_
_entity_poly.entity_id
_entity_poly.type
_entity_poly.pdbx_seq_one_letter_code
_entity_poly.pdbx_strand_id
1 'polypeptide(L)'
;MACNLTRGLLVDCKDQIGGLKKIFFTQSYCSDIRASATFNGTNALQMDTAGFTNWDIYGGSTVNVFQYDLRPNLSSMTVNVNSDPATGTTFFEQTLSITLQKLSVAQTNELKLISYNRSQVFVLDNNDNVFLLGMDNGCDVSGGTAVSGAAKGDMTGFTLELRAEEKDPMIWLPATAGGGTAKYPFDGLSDEAALNIAVGT
;
A
#
# COMPACT_ATOMS: atom_id res chain seq x y z
N MET A 1 -8.94 -12.13 -22.79
CA MET A 1 -9.43 -10.82 -22.32
C MET A 1 -9.80 -9.99 -23.53
N ALA A 2 -10.94 -9.29 -23.49
CA ALA A 2 -11.24 -8.32 -24.54
C ALA A 2 -10.39 -7.06 -24.28
N CYS A 3 -9.62 -6.62 -25.30
CA CYS A 3 -8.79 -5.41 -25.23
C CYS A 3 -9.58 -4.13 -25.56
N ASN A 4 -10.88 -4.13 -25.33
CA ASN A 4 -11.76 -3.01 -25.68
C ASN A 4 -11.92 -2.06 -24.49
N LEU A 5 -11.83 -0.77 -24.76
CA LEU A 5 -12.18 0.26 -23.80
C LEU A 5 -13.68 0.21 -23.51
N THR A 6 -14.05 0.27 -22.23
CA THR A 6 -15.44 0.15 -21.78
C THR A 6 -16.00 1.44 -21.20
N ARG A 7 -15.15 2.46 -20.94
CA ARG A 7 -15.57 3.70 -20.29
C ARG A 7 -14.73 4.88 -20.74
N GLY A 8 -15.38 6.06 -20.86
CA GLY A 8 -14.72 7.35 -21.00
C GLY A 8 -14.47 8.01 -19.65
N LEU A 9 -13.68 9.09 -19.64
CA LEU A 9 -13.45 9.94 -18.49
C LEU A 9 -14.16 11.28 -18.70
N LEU A 10 -14.99 11.68 -17.72
CA LEU A 10 -15.53 13.01 -17.64
C LEU A 10 -14.68 13.81 -16.64
N VAL A 11 -14.27 15.02 -17.02
CA VAL A 11 -13.59 15.93 -16.08
C VAL A 11 -14.65 16.60 -15.22
N ASP A 12 -14.67 16.24 -13.95
CA ASP A 12 -15.60 16.73 -12.95
C ASP A 12 -15.03 17.91 -12.16
N CYS A 13 -15.69 18.31 -11.08
CA CYS A 13 -15.22 19.38 -10.19
C CYS A 13 -13.86 19.02 -9.56
N LYS A 14 -13.13 20.05 -9.11
CA LYS A 14 -11.84 19.90 -8.41
C LYS A 14 -12.11 19.57 -6.94
N ASP A 15 -12.41 18.30 -6.64
CA ASP A 15 -12.76 17.82 -5.31
C ASP A 15 -11.74 16.84 -4.71
N GLN A 16 -10.65 16.53 -5.44
CA GLN A 16 -9.62 15.59 -4.99
C GLN A 16 -8.36 16.30 -4.49
N ILE A 17 -7.76 15.73 -3.45
CA ILE A 17 -6.55 16.23 -2.81
C ILE A 17 -5.47 15.15 -2.97
N GLY A 18 -4.27 15.54 -3.42
CA GLY A 18 -3.13 14.63 -3.51
C GLY A 18 -2.48 14.36 -2.15
N GLY A 19 -1.65 13.32 -2.11
CA GLY A 19 -0.83 12.95 -0.95
C GLY A 19 -1.37 11.73 -0.19
N LEU A 20 -0.52 11.22 0.71
CA LEU A 20 -0.76 10.01 1.48
C LEU A 20 -0.93 10.35 2.96
N LYS A 21 -1.86 9.65 3.64
CA LYS A 21 -2.09 9.77 5.10
C LYS A 21 -1.34 8.72 5.88
N LYS A 22 -1.49 7.46 5.49
CA LYS A 22 -0.98 6.31 6.23
C LYS A 22 -0.53 5.22 5.27
N ILE A 23 0.40 4.42 5.73
CA ILE A 23 0.79 3.17 5.08
C ILE A 23 0.74 2.02 6.08
N PHE A 24 0.50 0.83 5.56
CA PHE A 24 0.38 -0.37 6.36
C PHE A 24 1.21 -1.47 5.70
N PHE A 25 2.22 -1.94 6.41
CA PHE A 25 3.03 -3.07 5.98
C PHE A 25 2.46 -4.36 6.53
N THR A 26 2.34 -5.38 5.69
CA THR A 26 2.05 -6.73 6.17
C THR A 26 3.28 -7.34 6.84
N GLN A 27 3.06 -8.23 7.79
CA GLN A 27 4.14 -8.88 8.54
C GLN A 27 5.12 -9.65 7.64
N SER A 28 4.61 -10.26 6.57
CA SER A 28 5.39 -11.03 5.62
C SER A 28 4.72 -11.04 4.26
N TYR A 29 5.45 -11.47 3.25
CA TYR A 29 4.91 -11.73 1.92
C TYR A 29 4.01 -12.97 1.91
N CYS A 30 2.89 -12.87 1.24
CA CYS A 30 2.00 -13.99 0.96
C CYS A 30 1.78 -14.15 -0.54
N SER A 31 2.19 -15.30 -1.09
CA SER A 31 2.00 -15.62 -2.52
C SER A 31 0.52 -15.81 -2.90
N ASP A 32 -0.31 -16.19 -1.95
CA ASP A 32 -1.69 -16.59 -2.20
C ASP A 32 -2.72 -15.49 -1.91
N ILE A 33 -2.26 -14.26 -1.64
CA ILE A 33 -3.14 -13.13 -1.32
C ILE A 33 -4.18 -12.88 -2.42
N ARG A 34 -3.81 -13.05 -3.69
CA ARG A 34 -4.73 -12.91 -4.81
C ARG A 34 -5.83 -13.97 -4.80
N ALA A 35 -5.53 -15.20 -4.42
CA ALA A 35 -6.51 -16.28 -4.34
C ALA A 35 -7.53 -16.05 -3.21
N SER A 36 -7.11 -15.36 -2.16
CA SER A 36 -7.98 -14.97 -1.04
C SER A 36 -8.77 -13.69 -1.30
N ALA A 37 -8.36 -12.88 -2.28
CA ALA A 37 -9.04 -11.62 -2.61
C ALA A 37 -10.33 -11.87 -3.39
N THR A 38 -11.41 -11.21 -2.97
CA THR A 38 -12.68 -11.19 -3.68
C THR A 38 -12.78 -9.91 -4.50
N PHE A 39 -12.85 -10.04 -5.81
CA PHE A 39 -12.94 -8.90 -6.72
C PHE A 39 -14.38 -8.60 -7.11
N ASN A 40 -14.66 -7.32 -7.29
CA ASN A 40 -15.92 -6.89 -7.86
C ASN A 40 -16.03 -7.39 -9.31
N GLY A 41 -17.05 -8.19 -9.61
CA GLY A 41 -17.24 -8.79 -10.93
C GLY A 41 -17.33 -7.79 -12.09
N THR A 42 -17.62 -6.53 -11.81
CA THR A 42 -17.66 -5.43 -12.80
C THR A 42 -16.30 -4.75 -12.98
N ASN A 43 -15.45 -4.77 -11.95
CA ASN A 43 -14.15 -4.12 -11.97
C ASN A 43 -13.09 -5.01 -11.31
N ALA A 44 -12.29 -5.67 -12.13
CA ALA A 44 -11.27 -6.61 -11.69
C ALA A 44 -10.09 -5.97 -10.91
N LEU A 45 -10.02 -4.64 -10.84
CA LEU A 45 -9.00 -3.90 -10.08
C LEU A 45 -9.54 -3.37 -8.74
N GLN A 46 -10.81 -3.66 -8.43
CA GLN A 46 -11.43 -3.28 -7.17
C GLN A 46 -11.88 -4.52 -6.41
N MET A 47 -11.48 -4.63 -5.17
CA MET A 47 -12.01 -5.66 -4.28
C MET A 47 -13.48 -5.39 -3.98
N ASP A 48 -14.24 -6.44 -3.78
CA ASP A 48 -15.62 -6.37 -3.28
C ASP A 48 -15.63 -5.97 -1.80
N THR A 49 -16.79 -5.64 -1.26
CA THR A 49 -16.99 -5.31 0.17
C THR A 49 -16.54 -6.43 1.11
N ALA A 50 -16.49 -7.67 0.61
CA ALA A 50 -15.89 -8.78 1.34
C ALA A 50 -14.37 -8.63 1.50
N GLY A 51 -13.67 -7.91 0.59
CA GLY A 51 -12.22 -7.74 0.62
C GLY A 51 -11.47 -9.06 0.47
N PHE A 52 -10.90 -9.55 1.56
CA PHE A 52 -10.27 -10.86 1.63
C PHE A 52 -11.22 -11.86 2.28
N THR A 53 -11.34 -13.05 1.71
CA THR A 53 -12.16 -14.13 2.28
C THR A 53 -11.55 -14.70 3.55
N ASN A 54 -10.24 -14.59 3.69
CA ASN A 54 -9.50 -15.06 4.86
C ASN A 54 -8.21 -14.28 5.01
N TRP A 55 -7.98 -13.66 6.14
CA TRP A 55 -6.72 -13.02 6.50
C TRP A 55 -5.65 -14.01 7.01
N ASP A 56 -6.03 -15.25 7.30
CA ASP A 56 -5.13 -16.31 7.80
C ASP A 56 -4.07 -16.78 6.78
N ILE A 57 -4.13 -16.24 5.56
CA ILE A 57 -3.15 -16.45 4.50
C ILE A 57 -1.70 -16.13 4.90
N TYR A 58 -1.51 -15.31 5.94
CA TYR A 58 -0.19 -14.96 6.47
C TYR A 58 0.33 -15.95 7.54
N GLY A 59 -0.34 -17.11 7.72
CA GLY A 59 0.17 -18.22 8.53
C GLY A 59 -0.12 -18.14 10.02
N GLY A 60 -1.22 -17.52 10.41
CA GLY A 60 -1.62 -17.47 11.82
C GLY A 60 -3.08 -17.05 12.00
N SER A 61 -3.66 -17.35 13.14
CA SER A 61 -5.02 -16.92 13.49
C SER A 61 -5.14 -15.40 13.68
N THR A 62 -4.03 -14.66 13.61
CA THR A 62 -3.99 -13.21 13.73
C THR A 62 -2.95 -12.65 12.76
N VAL A 63 -3.37 -11.76 11.88
CA VAL A 63 -2.49 -11.07 10.93
C VAL A 63 -2.10 -9.72 11.52
N ASN A 64 -0.80 -9.51 11.68
CA ASN A 64 -0.29 -8.22 12.11
C ASN A 64 -0.01 -7.35 10.88
N VAL A 65 -0.60 -6.17 10.90
CA VAL A 65 -0.36 -5.10 9.92
C VAL A 65 0.20 -3.91 10.66
N PHE A 66 1.35 -3.44 10.24
CA PHE A 66 2.08 -2.37 10.91
C PHE A 66 1.74 -1.03 10.29
N GLN A 67 1.11 -0.14 11.08
CA GLN A 67 0.71 1.19 10.65
C GLN A 67 1.83 2.20 10.83
N TYR A 68 2.09 2.99 9.79
CA TYR A 68 2.96 4.16 9.81
C TYR A 68 2.17 5.39 9.38
N ASP A 69 2.11 6.39 10.27
CA ASP A 69 1.49 7.67 9.97
C ASP A 69 2.48 8.55 9.17
N LEU A 70 2.00 9.12 8.08
CA LEU A 70 2.80 9.96 7.20
C LEU A 70 2.53 11.45 7.47
N ARG A 71 3.58 12.25 7.36
CA ARG A 71 3.43 13.70 7.36
C ARG A 71 2.95 14.17 5.98
N PRO A 72 2.07 15.18 5.93
CA PRO A 72 1.60 15.75 4.67
C PRO A 72 2.75 16.21 3.77
N ASN A 73 2.57 16.03 2.47
CA ASN A 73 3.48 16.52 1.40
C ASN A 73 4.90 15.93 1.39
N LEU A 74 5.14 14.82 2.09
CA LEU A 74 6.48 14.20 2.15
C LEU A 74 6.53 12.82 1.50
N SER A 75 5.39 12.24 1.20
CA SER A 75 5.31 10.87 0.68
C SER A 75 4.44 10.82 -0.56
N SER A 76 4.80 9.98 -1.50
CA SER A 76 4.09 9.85 -2.77
C SER A 76 4.09 8.41 -3.27
N MET A 77 3.08 8.09 -4.08
CA MET A 77 2.95 6.84 -4.80
C MET A 77 2.86 7.14 -6.30
N THR A 78 3.54 6.35 -7.09
CA THR A 78 3.55 6.46 -8.55
C THR A 78 3.40 5.08 -9.16
N VAL A 79 2.60 4.97 -10.21
CA VAL A 79 2.47 3.75 -11.01
C VAL A 79 2.84 4.06 -12.44
N ASN A 80 3.93 3.50 -12.93
CA ASN A 80 4.41 3.63 -14.29
C ASN A 80 3.95 2.44 -15.13
N VAL A 81 3.50 2.72 -16.35
CA VAL A 81 3.13 1.68 -17.32
C VAL A 81 4.33 1.44 -18.22
N ASN A 82 4.88 0.24 -18.18
CA ASN A 82 5.95 -0.21 -19.06
C ASN A 82 5.35 -1.16 -20.10
N SER A 83 5.34 -0.72 -21.35
CA SER A 83 4.76 -1.50 -22.45
C SER A 83 5.71 -1.48 -23.63
N ASP A 84 6.04 -2.67 -24.13
CA ASP A 84 6.86 -2.84 -25.33
C ASP A 84 6.07 -3.62 -26.39
N PRO A 85 5.67 -2.95 -27.49
CA PRO A 85 4.94 -3.60 -28.57
C PRO A 85 5.79 -4.63 -29.34
N ALA A 86 7.12 -4.53 -29.31
CA ALA A 86 8.00 -5.47 -30.01
C ALA A 86 8.07 -6.83 -29.30
N THR A 87 8.03 -6.83 -27.98
CA THR A 87 8.00 -8.06 -27.15
C THR A 87 6.59 -8.49 -26.78
N GLY A 88 5.59 -7.62 -26.96
CA GLY A 88 4.20 -7.86 -26.58
C GLY A 88 4.00 -7.92 -25.06
N THR A 89 4.90 -7.32 -24.28
CA THR A 89 4.85 -7.32 -22.82
C THR A 89 4.32 -6.00 -22.29
N THR A 90 3.53 -6.06 -21.22
CA THR A 90 3.08 -4.88 -20.45
C THR A 90 3.09 -5.25 -18.98
N PHE A 91 3.75 -4.42 -18.17
CA PHE A 91 3.75 -4.52 -16.72
C PHE A 91 3.69 -3.14 -16.08
N PHE A 92 3.34 -3.11 -14.81
CA PHE A 92 3.18 -1.89 -14.03
C PHE A 92 4.24 -1.85 -12.94
N GLU A 93 5.01 -0.78 -12.96
CA GLU A 93 6.00 -0.49 -11.93
C GLU A 93 5.36 0.45 -10.89
N GLN A 94 5.16 -0.08 -9.70
CA GLN A 94 4.59 0.64 -8.57
C GLN A 94 5.74 1.12 -7.70
N THR A 95 5.88 2.43 -7.53
CA THR A 95 6.91 3.05 -6.69
C THR A 95 6.24 3.81 -5.55
N LEU A 96 6.64 3.51 -4.32
CA LEU A 96 6.18 4.18 -3.12
C LEU A 96 7.38 4.85 -2.44
N SER A 97 7.40 6.18 -2.44
CA SER A 97 8.39 6.98 -1.73
C SER A 97 7.81 7.47 -0.41
N ILE A 98 8.43 7.10 0.69
CA ILE A 98 7.98 7.45 2.04
C ILE A 98 9.07 8.19 2.80
N THR A 99 8.64 9.14 3.62
CA THR A 99 9.51 9.88 4.53
C THR A 99 8.98 9.75 5.94
N LEU A 100 9.76 9.11 6.79
CA LEU A 100 9.47 8.89 8.21
C LEU A 100 10.36 9.79 9.05
N GLN A 101 9.76 10.68 9.80
CA GLN A 101 10.49 11.60 10.68
C GLN A 101 10.80 10.93 12.01
N LYS A 102 11.82 11.43 12.68
CA LYS A 102 12.37 10.96 13.95
C LYS A 102 13.29 9.76 13.79
N LEU A 103 14.45 9.87 14.35
CA LEU A 103 15.48 8.83 14.38
C LEU A 103 15.55 8.26 15.80
N SER A 104 15.24 6.97 15.95
CA SER A 104 15.36 6.25 17.22
C SER A 104 15.92 4.84 17.00
N VAL A 105 16.40 4.21 18.07
CA VAL A 105 16.94 2.83 17.99
C VAL A 105 15.85 1.85 17.53
N ALA A 106 14.64 1.98 18.05
CA ALA A 106 13.52 1.13 17.67
C ALA A 106 13.21 1.28 16.17
N GLN A 107 13.09 2.52 15.68
CA GLN A 107 12.81 2.78 14.27
C GLN A 107 13.95 2.34 13.35
N THR A 108 15.20 2.41 13.80
CA THR A 108 16.34 1.89 13.03
C THR A 108 16.28 0.36 12.88
N ASN A 109 15.85 -0.34 13.93
CA ASN A 109 15.64 -1.78 13.85
C ASN A 109 14.47 -2.14 12.91
N GLU A 110 13.37 -1.41 13.00
CA GLU A 110 12.22 -1.59 12.07
C GLU A 110 12.62 -1.32 10.62
N LEU A 111 13.39 -0.26 10.38
CA LEU A 111 13.95 0.04 9.06
C LEU A 111 14.76 -1.12 8.50
N LYS A 112 15.62 -1.73 9.34
CA LYS A 112 16.39 -2.90 8.95
C LYS A 112 15.48 -4.08 8.59
N LEU A 113 14.44 -4.33 9.36
CA LEU A 113 13.48 -5.40 9.10
C LEU A 113 12.69 -5.15 7.81
N ILE A 114 12.20 -3.94 7.60
CA ILE A 114 11.51 -3.55 6.36
C ILE A 114 12.44 -3.73 5.15
N SER A 115 13.73 -3.38 5.28
CA SER A 115 14.70 -3.49 4.18
C SER A 115 15.01 -4.95 3.78
N TYR A 116 14.78 -5.91 4.65
CA TYR A 116 14.96 -7.34 4.35
C TYR A 116 13.66 -8.06 4.01
N ASN A 117 12.55 -7.43 4.32
CA ASN A 117 11.24 -7.99 4.07
C ASN A 117 10.75 -7.62 2.67
N ARG A 118 9.97 -8.54 2.09
CA ARG A 118 9.22 -8.35 0.87
C ARG A 118 7.75 -8.40 1.24
N SER A 119 7.15 -7.26 1.55
CA SER A 119 5.78 -7.20 2.06
C SER A 119 4.80 -6.64 1.04
N GLN A 120 3.53 -7.01 1.18
CA GLN A 120 2.45 -6.26 0.55
C GLN A 120 2.22 -4.97 1.36
N VAL A 121 1.91 -3.88 0.68
CA VAL A 121 1.76 -2.57 1.29
C VAL A 121 0.39 -1.98 0.97
N PHE A 122 -0.38 -1.66 2.01
CA PHE A 122 -1.61 -0.89 1.84
C PHE A 122 -1.31 0.58 2.05
N VAL A 123 -1.86 1.40 1.18
CA VAL A 123 -1.64 2.85 1.17
C VAL A 123 -2.98 3.55 1.27
N LEU A 124 -3.13 4.42 2.26
CA LEU A 124 -4.29 5.29 2.46
C LEU A 124 -3.96 6.69 1.97
N ASP A 125 -4.73 7.20 1.00
CA ASP A 125 -4.59 8.56 0.48
C ASP A 125 -5.37 9.61 1.29
N ASN A 126 -5.25 10.88 0.87
CA ASN A 126 -5.99 11.99 1.48
C ASN A 126 -7.49 12.00 1.15
N ASN A 127 -7.92 11.23 0.17
CA ASN A 127 -9.32 11.09 -0.23
C ASN A 127 -9.98 9.85 0.39
N ASP A 128 -9.32 9.22 1.38
CA ASP A 128 -9.77 8.01 2.06
C ASP A 128 -9.88 6.76 1.15
N ASN A 129 -9.13 6.76 0.04
CA ASN A 129 -8.98 5.58 -0.79
C ASN A 129 -7.84 4.70 -0.27
N VAL A 130 -8.05 3.40 -0.32
CA VAL A 130 -7.04 2.41 0.07
C VAL A 130 -6.58 1.64 -1.16
N PHE A 131 -5.27 1.59 -1.35
CA PHE A 131 -4.63 0.86 -2.44
C PHE A 131 -3.75 -0.25 -1.89
N LEU A 132 -3.78 -1.41 -2.53
CA LEU A 132 -2.82 -2.48 -2.30
C LEU A 132 -1.76 -2.45 -3.38
N LEU A 133 -0.51 -2.37 -2.96
CA LEU A 133 0.69 -2.46 -3.78
C LEU A 133 1.39 -3.80 -3.56
N GLY A 134 2.04 -4.30 -4.60
CA GLY A 134 2.79 -5.54 -4.53
C GLY A 134 1.91 -6.77 -4.28
N MET A 135 0.77 -6.89 -4.96
CA MET A 135 -0.18 -7.95 -4.70
C MET A 135 0.38 -9.34 -5.03
N ASP A 136 1.00 -9.50 -6.20
CA ASP A 136 1.52 -10.80 -6.66
C ASP A 136 2.99 -10.99 -6.28
N ASN A 137 3.80 -9.94 -6.39
CA ASN A 137 5.24 -10.02 -6.21
C ASN A 137 5.76 -9.43 -4.89
N GLY A 138 4.94 -8.67 -4.17
CA GLY A 138 5.37 -7.90 -3.01
C GLY A 138 6.15 -6.65 -3.39
N CYS A 139 6.39 -5.79 -2.40
CA CYS A 139 7.20 -4.59 -2.54
C CYS A 139 8.57 -4.80 -1.90
N ASP A 140 9.62 -4.57 -2.67
CA ASP A 140 11.00 -4.60 -2.18
C ASP A 140 11.51 -3.17 -1.97
N VAL A 141 12.37 -2.95 -0.99
CA VAL A 141 13.04 -1.68 -0.80
C VAL A 141 14.14 -1.53 -1.86
N SER A 142 13.95 -0.57 -2.76
CA SER A 142 14.91 -0.25 -3.84
C SER A 142 15.99 0.72 -3.40
N GLY A 143 15.71 1.55 -2.40
CA GLY A 143 16.65 2.54 -1.87
C GLY A 143 16.15 3.21 -0.61
N GLY A 144 17.02 3.99 0.00
CA GLY A 144 16.65 4.76 1.17
C GLY A 144 17.85 5.47 1.79
N THR A 145 17.54 6.47 2.59
CA THR A 145 18.56 7.24 3.34
C THR A 145 18.12 7.47 4.77
N ALA A 146 19.06 7.44 5.69
CA ALA A 146 18.87 7.89 7.06
C ALA A 146 19.64 9.19 7.26
N VAL A 147 18.96 10.25 7.70
CA VAL A 147 19.56 11.57 7.86
C VAL A 147 19.35 12.11 9.27
N SER A 148 20.38 12.72 9.84
CA SER A 148 20.29 13.40 11.14
C SER A 148 20.13 14.93 11.01
N GLY A 149 20.27 15.45 9.78
CA GLY A 149 20.36 16.88 9.53
C GLY A 149 21.68 17.51 9.99
N ALA A 150 22.05 18.66 9.43
CA ALA A 150 23.23 19.44 9.82
C ALA A 150 22.79 20.68 10.62
N ALA A 151 21.73 21.35 10.24
CA ALA A 151 21.18 22.50 10.95
C ALA A 151 19.98 22.10 11.83
N LYS A 152 19.62 22.98 12.78
CA LYS A 152 18.51 22.72 13.71
C LYS A 152 17.13 22.60 13.03
N GLY A 153 16.98 23.15 11.81
CA GLY A 153 15.76 23.08 11.02
C GLY A 153 15.72 21.92 10.03
N ASP A 154 16.81 21.16 9.91
CA ASP A 154 16.89 20.06 8.96
C ASP A 154 16.09 18.84 9.42
N MET A 155 15.65 18.05 8.45
CA MET A 155 14.93 16.83 8.71
C MET A 155 15.85 15.81 9.40
N THR A 156 15.32 15.16 10.43
CA THR A 156 15.91 13.98 11.04
C THR A 156 14.95 12.81 10.85
N GLY A 157 15.40 11.73 10.22
CA GLY A 157 14.56 10.59 9.92
C GLY A 157 15.08 9.72 8.78
N PHE A 158 14.15 9.01 8.14
CA PHE A 158 14.43 8.09 7.04
C PHE A 158 13.62 8.46 5.81
N THR A 159 14.22 8.27 4.65
CA THR A 159 13.48 8.15 3.39
C THR A 159 13.64 6.73 2.88
N LEU A 160 12.55 6.12 2.42
CA LEU A 160 12.54 4.80 1.81
C LEU A 160 11.83 4.88 0.47
N GLU A 161 12.35 4.13 -0.48
CA GLU A 161 11.73 3.88 -1.75
C GLU A 161 11.46 2.39 -1.88
N LEU A 162 10.18 2.04 -2.03
CA LEU A 162 9.73 0.68 -2.27
C LEU A 162 9.26 0.57 -3.72
N ARG A 163 9.57 -0.57 -4.33
CA ARG A 163 9.22 -0.87 -5.71
C ARG A 163 8.59 -2.24 -5.82
N ALA A 164 7.55 -2.34 -6.64
CA ALA A 164 6.96 -3.59 -7.07
C ALA A 164 6.72 -3.58 -8.57
N GLU A 165 6.93 -4.71 -9.22
CA GLU A 165 6.59 -4.91 -10.64
C GLU A 165 5.45 -5.92 -10.71
N GLU A 166 4.31 -5.45 -11.23
CA GLU A 166 3.05 -6.19 -11.19
C GLU A 166 2.39 -6.23 -12.57
N LYS A 167 1.51 -7.20 -12.75
CA LYS A 167 0.67 -7.27 -13.97
C LYS A 167 -0.51 -6.30 -13.93
N ASP A 168 -0.89 -5.84 -12.74
CA ASP A 168 -1.98 -4.89 -12.51
C ASP A 168 -1.45 -3.58 -11.94
N PRO A 169 -2.04 -2.41 -12.28
CA PRO A 169 -1.51 -1.11 -11.86
C PRO A 169 -1.55 -0.92 -10.35
N MET A 170 -2.62 -1.21 -9.70
CA MET A 170 -2.86 -1.22 -8.26
C MET A 170 -4.26 -1.77 -8.00
N ILE A 171 -4.47 -2.32 -6.84
CA ILE A 171 -5.77 -2.87 -6.44
C ILE A 171 -6.41 -1.92 -5.43
N TRP A 172 -7.65 -1.55 -5.71
CA TRP A 172 -8.44 -0.71 -4.82
C TRP A 172 -9.15 -1.58 -3.78
N LEU A 173 -9.04 -1.23 -2.53
CA LEU A 173 -9.91 -1.78 -1.50
C LEU A 173 -11.22 -0.98 -1.45
N PRO A 174 -12.34 -1.61 -1.07
CA PRO A 174 -13.57 -0.85 -0.84
C PRO A 174 -13.33 0.17 0.27
N ALA A 175 -13.70 1.42 0.00
CA ALA A 175 -13.65 2.45 1.03
C ALA A 175 -14.70 2.13 2.09
N THR A 176 -14.27 1.82 3.28
CA THR A 176 -15.17 1.75 4.43
C THR A 176 -15.38 3.16 4.95
N ALA A 177 -16.54 3.71 4.70
CA ALA A 177 -16.94 5.00 5.23
C ALA A 177 -17.09 4.91 6.75
N GLY A 178 -16.19 5.51 7.49
CA GLY A 178 -16.35 5.64 8.91
C GLY A 178 -15.06 5.50 9.71
N GLY A 179 -14.17 6.49 9.58
CA GLY A 179 -13.05 6.60 10.51
C GLY A 179 -13.57 6.69 11.94
N GLY A 180 -13.10 5.81 12.80
CA GLY A 180 -13.47 5.82 14.22
C GLY A 180 -13.31 4.49 14.93
N THR A 181 -13.10 3.41 14.19
CA THR A 181 -12.80 2.12 14.79
C THR A 181 -11.29 1.87 14.84
N ALA A 182 -10.88 0.97 15.73
CA ALA A 182 -9.48 0.59 15.89
C ALA A 182 -8.89 -0.14 14.66
N LYS A 183 -9.74 -0.54 13.71
CA LYS A 183 -9.38 -1.31 12.51
C LYS A 183 -9.45 -0.51 11.20
N TYR A 184 -9.77 0.78 11.29
CA TYR A 184 -9.75 1.64 10.11
C TYR A 184 -8.37 1.65 9.42
N PRO A 185 -8.26 1.49 8.10
CA PRO A 185 -9.30 1.53 7.06
C PRO A 185 -9.85 0.15 6.62
N PHE A 186 -9.63 -0.89 7.38
CA PHE A 186 -10.01 -2.26 7.05
C PHE A 186 -11.36 -2.70 7.65
N ASP A 187 -12.07 -1.76 8.25
CA ASP A 187 -13.39 -1.99 8.85
C ASP A 187 -14.39 -2.50 7.81
N GLY A 188 -15.18 -3.51 8.19
CA GLY A 188 -16.21 -4.06 7.33
C GLY A 188 -15.72 -5.06 6.28
N LEU A 189 -14.41 -5.34 6.21
CA LEU A 189 -13.90 -6.45 5.44
C LEU A 189 -14.22 -7.78 6.13
N SER A 190 -14.38 -8.83 5.35
CA SER A 190 -14.57 -10.17 5.89
C SER A 190 -13.40 -10.57 6.77
N ASP A 191 -13.68 -11.28 7.86
CA ASP A 191 -12.67 -11.79 8.81
C ASP A 191 -11.76 -10.71 9.42
N GLU A 192 -12.24 -9.46 9.51
CA GLU A 192 -11.51 -8.34 10.12
C GLU A 192 -11.11 -8.62 11.59
N ALA A 193 -11.78 -9.60 12.23
CA ALA A 193 -11.47 -10.02 13.60
C ALA A 193 -10.05 -10.58 13.72
N ALA A 194 -9.55 -11.24 12.67
CA ALA A 194 -8.20 -11.79 12.60
C ALA A 194 -7.12 -10.71 12.38
N LEU A 195 -7.51 -9.49 11.96
CA LEU A 195 -6.59 -8.41 11.69
C LEU A 195 -6.20 -7.67 12.98
N ASN A 196 -4.91 -7.54 13.23
CA ASN A 196 -4.35 -6.74 14.30
C ASN A 196 -3.50 -5.60 13.72
N ILE A 197 -3.94 -4.36 13.94
CA ILE A 197 -3.19 -3.18 13.49
C ILE A 197 -2.26 -2.75 14.62
N ALA A 198 -0.97 -2.99 14.41
CA ALA A 198 0.08 -2.55 15.32
C ALA A 198 0.46 -1.10 14.99
N VAL A 199 0.16 -0.20 15.90
CA VAL A 199 0.58 1.21 15.84
C VAL A 199 1.85 1.35 16.67
N GLY A 200 2.89 1.96 16.10
CA GLY A 200 4.13 2.23 16.82
C GLY A 200 3.90 3.16 18.02
N THR A 201 4.55 2.86 19.13
CA THR A 201 4.54 3.68 20.36
C THR A 201 5.68 4.69 20.36
#